data_d04a487b74fac6e05c4e6caf35bb9ae1
#
_entry.id   d04a487b74fac6e05c4e6caf35bb9ae1
#
_cell.length_a   1.000
_cell.length_b   1.000
_cell.length_c   1.000
_cell.angle_alpha   90.00
_cell.angle_beta   90.00
_cell.angle_gamma   90.00
#
_symmetry.space_group_name_H-M   'P 1'
#
loop_
_entity.id
_entity.type
_entity.pdbx_description
1 polymer ?
#
loop_
_entity_poly.entity_id
_entity_poly.type
_entity_poly.pdbx_seq_one_letter_code
_entity_poly.pdbx_strand_id
1 'polypeptide(L)'
;MSENLKLSNQICFPFYAISRQITKAYTPFLNELNLTYPQYLIMLVLWEKDEILIKDICEKLILETNTISPILNTLEEKWFILKQKKPWNAKETFICLTEK
;
A
#
# COMPACT_ATOMS: atom_id res chain seq x y z
N MET A 1 1.23 -1.86 -34.41
CA MET A 1 0.86 -0.93 -33.31
C MET A 1 -0.58 -1.09 -32.88
N SER A 2 -1.51 -0.99 -33.81
CA SER A 2 -2.94 -1.07 -33.44
C SER A 2 -3.31 -2.46 -32.90
N GLU A 3 -2.71 -3.51 -33.42
CA GLU A 3 -2.97 -4.87 -32.92
C GLU A 3 -2.47 -5.06 -31.49
N ASN A 4 -1.29 -4.52 -31.18
CA ASN A 4 -0.75 -4.56 -29.83
C ASN A 4 -1.61 -3.75 -28.85
N LEU A 5 -2.13 -2.62 -29.30
CA LEU A 5 -3.01 -1.83 -28.47
C LEU A 5 -4.33 -2.53 -28.20
N LYS A 6 -4.88 -3.22 -29.20
CA LYS A 6 -6.10 -4.01 -29.02
C LYS A 6 -5.88 -5.16 -28.05
N LEU A 7 -4.76 -5.84 -28.18
CA LEU A 7 -4.43 -6.94 -27.29
C LEU A 7 -4.24 -6.45 -25.87
N SER A 8 -3.56 -5.31 -25.68
CA SER A 8 -3.40 -4.69 -24.37
C SER A 8 -4.75 -4.35 -23.75
N ASN A 9 -5.65 -3.78 -24.56
CA ASN A 9 -6.99 -3.45 -24.06
C ASN A 9 -7.75 -4.70 -23.64
N GLN A 10 -7.63 -5.78 -24.39
CA GLN A 10 -8.32 -7.02 -24.07
C GLN A 10 -7.79 -7.67 -22.80
N ILE A 11 -6.52 -7.47 -22.48
CA ILE A 11 -5.93 -8.01 -21.26
C ILE A 11 -6.12 -7.06 -20.09
N CYS A 12 -5.84 -5.77 -20.29
CA CYS A 12 -5.87 -4.78 -19.21
C CYS A 12 -7.28 -4.50 -18.71
N PHE A 13 -8.26 -4.48 -19.62
CA PHE A 13 -9.63 -4.15 -19.23
C PHE A 13 -10.24 -5.18 -18.28
N PRO A 14 -10.16 -6.49 -18.53
CA PRO A 14 -10.65 -7.48 -17.58
C PRO A 14 -9.95 -7.40 -16.22
N PHE A 15 -8.63 -7.21 -16.20
CA PHE A 15 -7.90 -7.06 -14.95
C PHE A 15 -8.35 -5.82 -14.19
N TYR A 16 -8.56 -4.72 -14.88
CA TYR A 16 -9.04 -3.49 -14.28
C TYR A 16 -10.44 -3.68 -13.69
N ALA A 17 -11.33 -4.33 -14.43
CA ALA A 17 -12.69 -4.59 -13.96
C ALA A 17 -12.69 -5.49 -12.71
N ILE A 18 -11.87 -6.53 -12.70
CA ILE A 18 -11.75 -7.42 -11.55
C ILE A 18 -11.19 -6.65 -10.36
N SER A 19 -10.16 -5.84 -10.56
CA SER A 19 -9.56 -5.03 -9.51
C SER A 19 -10.59 -4.08 -8.89
N ARG A 20 -11.41 -3.44 -9.71
CA ARG A 20 -12.46 -2.56 -9.22
C ARG A 20 -13.51 -3.30 -8.41
N GLN A 21 -13.89 -4.50 -8.84
CA GLN A 21 -14.84 -5.32 -8.11
C GLN A 21 -14.31 -5.75 -6.76
N ILE A 22 -13.03 -6.12 -6.70
CA ILE A 22 -12.39 -6.47 -5.44
C ILE A 22 -12.39 -5.27 -4.50
N THR A 23 -11.96 -4.11 -4.98
CA THR A 23 -11.94 -2.88 -4.18
C THR A 23 -13.34 -2.54 -3.68
N LYS A 24 -14.34 -2.66 -4.55
CA LYS A 24 -15.71 -2.36 -4.18
C LYS A 24 -16.23 -3.32 -3.11
N ALA A 25 -15.87 -4.60 -3.21
CA ALA A 25 -16.29 -5.60 -2.23
C ALA A 25 -15.70 -5.31 -0.85
N TYR A 26 -14.49 -4.76 -0.79
CA TYR A 26 -13.84 -4.41 0.47
C TYR A 26 -14.27 -3.07 1.04
N THR A 27 -14.91 -2.21 0.25
CA THR A 27 -15.22 -0.85 0.65
C THR A 27 -15.99 -0.75 1.97
N PRO A 28 -17.07 -1.52 2.22
CA PRO A 28 -17.76 -1.42 3.50
C PRO A 28 -16.86 -1.77 4.69
N PHE A 29 -16.05 -2.81 4.54
CA PHE A 29 -15.10 -3.23 5.56
C PHE A 29 -14.04 -2.16 5.82
N LEU A 30 -13.51 -1.58 4.73
CA LEU A 30 -12.49 -0.55 4.83
C LEU A 30 -13.03 0.73 5.44
N ASN A 31 -14.28 1.08 5.15
CA ASN A 31 -14.91 2.26 5.75
C ASN A 31 -15.01 2.14 7.26
N GLU A 32 -15.31 0.96 7.76
CA GLU A 32 -15.32 0.71 9.20
C GLU A 32 -13.96 0.90 9.82
N LEU A 33 -12.90 0.54 9.10
CA LEU A 33 -11.53 0.71 9.57
C LEU A 33 -10.99 2.11 9.33
N ASN A 34 -11.71 2.95 8.60
CA ASN A 34 -11.25 4.28 8.19
C ASN A 34 -9.99 4.20 7.35
N LEU A 35 -9.96 3.24 6.41
CA LEU A 35 -8.82 3.01 5.52
C LEU A 35 -9.28 3.01 4.07
N THR A 36 -8.38 3.44 3.18
CA THR A 36 -8.53 3.20 1.75
C THR A 36 -7.91 1.84 1.42
N TYR A 37 -8.18 1.32 0.22
CA TYR A 37 -7.62 0.04 -0.19
C TYR A 37 -6.09 0.05 -0.20
N PRO A 38 -5.40 1.05 -0.80
CA PRO A 38 -3.94 1.09 -0.73
C PRO A 38 -3.40 1.19 0.70
N GLN A 39 -4.07 1.93 1.58
CA GLN A 39 -3.68 2.01 2.99
C GLN A 39 -3.80 0.65 3.66
N TYR A 40 -4.87 -0.08 3.35
CA TYR A 40 -5.09 -1.41 3.89
C TYR A 40 -3.98 -2.38 3.46
N LEU A 41 -3.54 -2.30 2.20
CA LEU A 41 -2.45 -3.14 1.71
C LEU A 41 -1.16 -2.91 2.50
N ILE A 42 -0.84 -1.67 2.81
CA ILE A 42 0.33 -1.36 3.63
C ILE A 42 0.16 -1.91 5.04
N MET A 43 -1.02 -1.76 5.61
CA MET A 43 -1.28 -2.30 6.95
C MET A 43 -1.15 -3.83 6.98
N LEU A 44 -1.58 -4.52 5.91
CA LEU A 44 -1.40 -5.96 5.82
C LEU A 44 0.08 -6.36 5.88
N VAL A 45 0.94 -5.62 5.18
CA VAL A 45 2.38 -5.87 5.22
C VAL A 45 2.92 -5.70 6.64
N LEU A 46 2.49 -4.64 7.33
CA LEU A 46 2.94 -4.36 8.70
C LEU A 46 2.41 -5.36 9.70
N TRP A 47 1.20 -5.85 9.51
CA TRP A 47 0.64 -6.87 10.41
C TRP A 47 1.38 -8.20 10.28
N GLU A 48 1.95 -8.50 9.11
CA GLU A 48 2.80 -9.68 8.95
C GLU A 48 4.16 -9.48 9.59
N LYS A 49 4.75 -8.29 9.45
CA LYS A 49 6.07 -8.00 9.98
C LYS A 49 6.14 -6.50 10.32
N ASP A 50 6.10 -6.20 11.59
CA ASP A 50 6.26 -4.84 12.08
C ASP A 50 7.71 -4.37 11.95
N GLU A 51 7.93 -3.07 12.09
CA GLU A 51 9.27 -2.45 12.01
C GLU A 51 9.99 -2.80 10.71
N ILE A 52 9.40 -2.36 9.59
CA ILE A 52 9.88 -2.68 8.25
C ILE A 52 10.30 -1.40 7.54
N LEU A 53 11.28 -1.51 6.67
CA LEU A 53 11.77 -0.38 5.87
C LEU A 53 10.80 -0.06 4.74
N ILE A 54 10.78 1.21 4.33
CA ILE A 54 9.94 1.65 3.21
C ILE A 54 10.25 0.83 1.95
N LYS A 55 11.54 0.59 1.67
CA LYS A 55 11.93 -0.18 0.49
C LYS A 55 11.34 -1.59 0.51
N ASP A 56 11.24 -2.19 1.69
CA ASP A 56 10.69 -3.55 1.83
C ASP A 56 9.19 -3.55 1.57
N ILE A 57 8.49 -2.50 2.00
CA ILE A 57 7.07 -2.34 1.68
C ILE A 57 6.89 -2.21 0.17
N CYS A 58 7.73 -1.41 -0.47
CA CYS A 58 7.66 -1.21 -1.91
C CYS A 58 7.88 -2.53 -2.66
N GLU A 59 8.84 -3.33 -2.23
CA GLU A 59 9.10 -4.63 -2.84
C GLU A 59 7.92 -5.59 -2.69
N LYS A 60 7.35 -5.66 -1.50
CA LYS A 60 6.24 -6.57 -1.24
C LYS A 60 4.98 -6.21 -2.03
N LEU A 61 4.72 -4.92 -2.19
CA LEU A 61 3.53 -4.45 -2.90
C LEU A 61 3.81 -4.19 -4.38
N ILE A 62 5.06 -4.31 -4.82
CA ILE A 62 5.48 -4.06 -6.21
C ILE A 62 5.06 -2.64 -6.63
N LEU A 63 5.35 -1.67 -5.76
CA LEU A 63 5.05 -0.26 -5.99
C LEU A 63 6.30 0.57 -5.75
N GLU A 64 6.34 1.74 -6.36
CA GLU A 64 7.46 2.66 -6.21
C GLU A 64 7.31 3.51 -4.95
N THR A 65 8.44 4.01 -4.45
CA THR A 65 8.46 4.88 -3.28
C THR A 65 7.59 6.12 -3.48
N ASN A 66 7.56 6.67 -4.69
CA ASN A 66 6.73 7.84 -4.99
C ASN A 66 5.24 7.57 -4.76
N THR A 67 4.80 6.34 -4.96
CA THR A 67 3.42 5.94 -4.72
C THR A 67 3.16 5.67 -3.25
N ILE A 68 4.12 5.03 -2.59
CA ILE A 68 3.97 4.58 -1.20
C ILE A 68 4.09 5.73 -0.21
N SER A 69 5.02 6.68 -0.42
CA SER A 69 5.30 7.74 0.55
C SER A 69 4.07 8.59 0.92
N PRO A 70 3.26 9.08 -0.04
CA PRO A 70 2.07 9.85 0.33
C PRO A 70 1.07 9.02 1.16
N ILE A 71 0.96 7.72 0.85
CA ILE A 71 0.05 6.85 1.59
C ILE A 71 0.53 6.67 3.02
N LEU A 72 1.83 6.49 3.21
CA LEU A 72 2.42 6.40 4.55
C LEU A 72 2.21 7.68 5.36
N ASN A 73 2.35 8.85 4.71
CA ASN A 73 2.12 10.11 5.38
C ASN A 73 0.69 10.21 5.90
N THR A 74 -0.28 9.79 5.11
CA THR A 74 -1.69 9.78 5.52
C THR A 74 -1.92 8.82 6.68
N LEU A 75 -1.33 7.64 6.64
CA LEU A 75 -1.44 6.67 7.73
C LEU A 75 -0.81 7.20 9.02
N GLU A 76 0.30 7.92 8.90
CA GLU A 76 0.94 8.54 10.05
C GLU A 76 0.02 9.60 10.66
N GLU A 77 -0.60 10.42 9.83
CA GLU A 77 -1.55 11.43 10.29
C GLU A 77 -2.74 10.82 11.02
N LYS A 78 -3.17 9.64 10.59
CA LYS A 78 -4.27 8.92 11.22
C LYS A 78 -3.86 8.13 12.45
N TRP A 79 -2.58 8.17 12.82
CA TRP A 79 -2.01 7.46 13.97
C TRP A 79 -2.03 5.94 13.83
N PHE A 80 -2.05 5.42 12.61
CA PHE A 80 -1.92 3.98 12.38
C PHE A 80 -0.47 3.52 12.41
N ILE A 81 0.44 4.39 11.98
CA ILE A 81 1.86 4.06 11.90
C ILE A 81 2.71 5.18 12.48
N LEU A 82 3.94 4.83 12.81
CA LEU A 82 5.00 5.77 13.20
C LEU A 82 6.20 5.55 12.32
N LYS A 83 6.91 6.63 12.03
CA LYS A 83 8.18 6.57 11.32
C LYS A 83 9.29 6.74 12.34
N GLN A 84 10.22 5.80 12.40
CA GLN A 84 11.31 5.81 13.37
C GLN A 84 12.65 5.55 12.69
N LYS A 85 13.68 6.18 13.23
CA LYS A 85 15.05 5.86 12.87
C LYS A 85 15.66 5.06 14.01
N LYS A 86 16.49 4.07 13.66
CA LYS A 86 17.13 3.23 14.67
C LYS A 86 18.56 3.68 14.90
N PRO A 87 19.11 3.51 16.10
CA PRO A 87 20.49 3.92 16.38
C PRO A 87 21.53 3.27 15.46
N TRP A 88 21.28 2.04 15.04
CA TRP A 88 22.20 1.32 14.16
C TRP A 88 21.99 1.63 12.69
N ASN A 89 20.93 2.36 12.34
CA ASN A 89 20.64 2.71 10.95
C ASN A 89 19.90 4.05 10.89
N ALA A 90 20.67 5.13 11.06
CA ALA A 90 20.10 6.47 11.06
C ALA A 90 19.74 6.98 9.66
N LYS A 91 20.20 6.29 8.62
CA LYS A 91 19.94 6.70 7.23
C LYS A 91 18.59 6.24 6.71
N GLU A 92 18.07 5.14 7.22
CA GLU A 92 16.83 4.58 6.75
C GLU A 92 15.74 4.75 7.81
N THR A 93 14.51 4.91 7.32
CA THR A 93 13.36 5.08 8.19
C THR A 93 12.59 3.78 8.29
N PHE A 94 12.33 3.35 9.51
CA PHE A 94 11.51 2.18 9.78
C PHE A 94 10.06 2.60 9.96
N ILE A 95 9.16 1.80 9.44
CA ILE A 95 7.72 2.00 9.59
C ILE A 95 7.24 1.01 10.65
N CYS A 96 6.58 1.54 11.67
CA CYS A 96 6.15 0.74 12.81
C CYS A 96 4.65 0.93 13.05
N LEU A 97 3.99 -0.12 13.51
CA LEU A 97 2.59 -0.03 13.93
C LEU A 97 2.48 0.76 15.24
N THR A 98 1.38 1.49 15.37
CA THR A 98 1.00 2.07 16.67
C THR A 98 0.15 1.05 17.43
N GLU A 99 -0.19 1.38 18.66
CA GLU A 99 -1.06 0.51 19.49
C GLU A 99 -2.53 0.56 19.04
N LYS A 100 -2.81 1.45 18.12
CA LYS A 100 -4.14 1.49 17.56
C LYS A 100 -4.27 0.44 16.46
#